data_488c024c2d89534acfd2acc3f9b49597
#
_entry.id   488c024c2d89534acfd2acc3f9b49597
#
_cell.length_a   1.000
_cell.length_b   1.000
_cell.length_c   1.000
_cell.angle_alpha   90.00
_cell.angle_beta   90.00
_cell.angle_gamma   90.00
#
_symmetry.space_group_name_H-M   'P 1'
#
loop_
_entity.id
_entity.type
_entity.pdbx_description
1 polymer ?
#
loop_
_entity_poly.entity_id
_entity_poly.type
_entity_poly.pdbx_seq_one_letter_code
_entity_poly.pdbx_strand_id
1 'polypeptide(L)'
;RARATGPVLIHAGSVKGKGYAPAENSADKYHGVSKFDIATGAQAKSKPNAPSYTAVFGEALTDEASRDPKIVGVTAAMPSGTGLNIMAKKFPGRVFDVGIAEQHGVTFAAGMAASGLKPFCAIYSTFLQRGYDQVVHDVALQGLPVRFAIDRAGLVGADGATHAGVYDIAFLSCLPNMVVMCPSDEA
;
A
#
# COMPACT_ATOMS: atom_id res chain seq x y z
N ARG A 1 22.49 31.88 -8.08
CA ARG A 1 22.94 30.71 -8.87
C ARG A 1 24.26 30.24 -8.27
N ALA A 2 24.28 29.16 -7.50
CA ALA A 2 25.53 28.55 -7.10
C ALA A 2 26.18 27.88 -8.31
N ARG A 3 27.35 28.37 -8.72
CA ARG A 3 28.22 27.66 -9.67
C ARG A 3 29.00 26.64 -8.87
N ALA A 4 28.59 25.39 -8.93
CA ALA A 4 29.33 24.31 -8.34
C ALA A 4 30.42 23.80 -9.29
N THR A 5 31.60 23.61 -8.78
CA THR A 5 32.75 23.02 -9.50
C THR A 5 32.94 21.54 -9.18
N GLY A 6 32.00 20.90 -8.49
CA GLY A 6 32.03 19.49 -8.10
C GLY A 6 30.64 18.99 -7.69
N PRO A 7 30.55 17.80 -7.09
CA PRO A 7 29.28 17.27 -6.56
C PRO A 7 28.66 18.24 -5.56
N VAL A 8 27.36 18.48 -5.69
CA VAL A 8 26.59 19.42 -4.85
C VAL A 8 25.34 18.75 -4.34
N LEU A 9 25.11 18.85 -3.03
CA LEU A 9 23.84 18.50 -2.41
C LEU A 9 22.96 19.77 -2.35
N ILE A 10 21.80 19.73 -3.01
CA ILE A 10 20.77 20.75 -2.91
C ILE A 10 19.64 20.24 -2.04
N HIS A 11 19.46 20.85 -0.86
CA HIS A 11 18.31 20.59 -0.01
C HIS A 11 17.20 21.61 -0.31
N ALA A 12 16.11 21.14 -0.89
CA ALA A 12 14.92 21.96 -1.16
C ALA A 12 13.80 21.56 -0.20
N GLY A 13 13.43 22.47 0.70
CA GLY A 13 12.25 22.30 1.57
C GLY A 13 10.98 22.78 0.84
N SER A 14 9.97 21.92 0.77
CA SER A 14 8.67 22.27 0.20
C SER A 14 7.54 21.87 1.16
N VAL A 15 6.39 22.54 1.02
CA VAL A 15 5.17 22.18 1.75
C VAL A 15 4.12 21.76 0.74
N LYS A 16 3.65 20.51 0.84
CA LYS A 16 2.66 19.96 -0.08
C LYS A 16 1.37 20.76 -0.06
N GLY A 17 0.85 21.08 -1.24
CA GLY A 17 -0.39 21.85 -1.41
C GLY A 17 -0.26 23.35 -1.19
N LYS A 18 0.90 23.87 -0.77
CA LYS A 18 1.10 25.29 -0.48
C LYS A 18 0.89 26.15 -1.72
N GLY A 19 0.15 27.24 -1.55
CA GLY A 19 -0.21 28.18 -2.62
C GLY A 19 -1.60 27.93 -3.20
N TYR A 20 -2.30 26.87 -2.75
CA TYR A 20 -3.66 26.57 -3.15
C TYR A 20 -4.52 26.24 -1.94
N ALA A 21 -5.34 27.18 -1.49
CA ALA A 21 -6.09 27.08 -0.23
C ALA A 21 -6.93 25.80 -0.10
N PRO A 22 -7.64 25.31 -1.13
CA PRO A 22 -8.36 24.03 -1.02
C PRO A 22 -7.43 22.84 -0.71
N ALA A 23 -6.21 22.81 -1.27
CA ALA A 23 -5.24 21.76 -0.96
C ALA A 23 -4.62 21.93 0.42
N GLU A 24 -4.33 23.15 0.85
CA GLU A 24 -3.80 23.43 2.18
C GLU A 24 -4.76 23.00 3.30
N ASN A 25 -6.07 23.10 3.05
CA ASN A 25 -7.12 22.73 4.01
C ASN A 25 -7.54 21.26 3.91
N SER A 26 -7.10 20.52 2.87
CA SER A 26 -7.40 19.11 2.71
C SER A 26 -6.43 18.24 3.53
N ALA A 27 -6.93 17.16 4.13
CA ALA A 27 -6.11 16.22 4.89
C ALA A 27 -5.05 15.52 4.03
N ASP A 28 -5.38 15.20 2.78
CA ASP A 28 -4.50 14.56 1.80
C ASP A 28 -3.66 15.55 0.99
N LYS A 29 -3.86 16.86 1.23
CA LYS A 29 -3.18 17.95 0.49
C LYS A 29 -3.30 17.79 -1.04
N TYR A 30 -4.42 17.26 -1.51
CA TYR A 30 -4.67 16.95 -2.92
C TYR A 30 -3.63 15.98 -3.51
N HIS A 31 -3.21 15.00 -2.74
CA HIS A 31 -2.35 13.94 -3.23
C HIS A 31 -3.17 12.92 -4.04
N GLY A 32 -2.90 12.84 -5.36
CA GLY A 32 -3.59 11.89 -6.23
C GLY A 32 -5.08 12.19 -6.42
N VAL A 33 -5.44 13.45 -6.62
CA VAL A 33 -6.84 13.87 -6.80
C VAL A 33 -7.36 13.58 -8.21
N SER A 34 -8.68 13.34 -8.31
CA SER A 34 -9.42 13.33 -9.57
C SER A 34 -9.58 14.75 -10.16
N LYS A 35 -10.24 14.86 -11.30
CA LYS A 35 -10.57 16.20 -11.87
C LYS A 35 -11.33 17.03 -10.84
N PHE A 36 -10.92 18.28 -10.68
CA PHE A 36 -11.53 19.23 -9.76
C PHE A 36 -11.69 20.60 -10.40
N ASP A 37 -12.63 21.39 -9.89
CA ASP A 37 -12.81 22.78 -10.26
C ASP A 37 -11.74 23.64 -9.56
N ILE A 38 -10.95 24.38 -10.34
CA ILE A 38 -9.81 25.14 -9.82
C ILE A 38 -10.25 26.28 -8.89
N ALA A 39 -11.40 26.91 -9.17
CA ALA A 39 -11.87 28.05 -8.37
C ALA A 39 -12.41 27.63 -7.00
N THR A 40 -13.10 26.51 -6.94
CA THR A 40 -13.78 26.04 -5.73
C THR A 40 -13.05 24.91 -5.01
N GLY A 41 -12.16 24.19 -5.69
CA GLY A 41 -11.54 22.97 -5.20
C GLY A 41 -12.48 21.75 -5.21
N ALA A 42 -13.68 21.87 -5.73
CA ALA A 42 -14.67 20.80 -5.74
C ALA A 42 -14.20 19.66 -6.65
N GLN A 43 -14.09 18.44 -6.08
CA GLN A 43 -13.68 17.25 -6.80
C GLN A 43 -14.88 16.53 -7.40
N ALA A 44 -14.77 16.12 -8.65
CA ALA A 44 -15.76 15.27 -9.30
C ALA A 44 -15.70 13.85 -8.69
N LYS A 45 -16.69 13.48 -7.88
CA LYS A 45 -16.82 12.12 -7.37
C LYS A 45 -17.59 11.28 -8.38
N SER A 46 -16.95 10.30 -8.99
CA SER A 46 -17.67 9.25 -9.71
C SER A 46 -18.40 8.37 -8.68
N LYS A 47 -19.63 7.97 -8.98
CA LYS A 47 -20.32 6.92 -8.22
C LYS A 47 -19.95 5.60 -8.89
N PRO A 48 -19.14 4.75 -8.29
CA PRO A 48 -18.86 3.43 -8.85
C PRO A 48 -20.11 2.56 -8.80
N ASN A 49 -20.26 1.69 -9.80
CA ASN A 49 -21.40 0.75 -9.87
C ASN A 49 -21.24 -0.43 -8.89
N ALA A 50 -20.05 -0.64 -8.37
CA ALA A 50 -19.69 -1.71 -7.43
C ALA A 50 -18.66 -1.21 -6.43
N PRO A 51 -18.51 -1.85 -5.25
CA PRO A 51 -17.42 -1.56 -4.35
C PRO A 51 -16.08 -1.86 -5.02
N SER A 52 -15.02 -1.16 -4.62
CA SER A 52 -13.66 -1.49 -5.08
C SER A 52 -13.15 -2.74 -4.34
N TYR A 53 -12.26 -3.53 -4.98
CA TYR A 53 -11.57 -4.62 -4.30
C TYR A 53 -10.85 -4.16 -3.04
N THR A 54 -10.27 -2.97 -3.04
CA THR A 54 -9.66 -2.34 -1.86
C THR A 54 -10.64 -2.20 -0.70
N ALA A 55 -11.88 -1.78 -0.97
CA ALA A 55 -12.91 -1.64 0.07
C ALA A 55 -13.37 -3.02 0.57
N VAL A 56 -13.65 -3.95 -0.34
CA VAL A 56 -14.04 -5.33 0.02
C VAL A 56 -12.98 -5.99 0.88
N PHE A 57 -11.71 -5.91 0.47
CA PHE A 57 -10.59 -6.43 1.26
C PHE A 57 -10.50 -5.78 2.65
N GLY A 58 -10.56 -4.45 2.72
CA GLY A 58 -10.45 -3.73 4.00
C GLY A 58 -11.57 -4.06 4.98
N GLU A 59 -12.80 -4.23 4.49
CA GLU A 59 -13.97 -4.63 5.28
C GLU A 59 -13.84 -6.09 5.73
N ALA A 60 -13.55 -7.02 4.82
CA ALA A 60 -13.37 -8.43 5.14
C ALA A 60 -12.24 -8.65 6.14
N LEU A 61 -11.09 -8.00 5.95
CA LEU A 61 -9.98 -8.08 6.90
C LEU A 61 -10.36 -7.52 8.29
N THR A 62 -11.15 -6.45 8.33
CA THR A 62 -11.65 -5.87 9.59
C THR A 62 -12.58 -6.85 10.32
N ASP A 63 -13.43 -7.57 9.59
CA ASP A 63 -14.33 -8.56 10.16
C ASP A 63 -13.56 -9.79 10.68
N GLU A 64 -12.59 -10.29 9.93
CA GLU A 64 -11.71 -11.36 10.40
C GLU A 64 -10.88 -10.94 11.61
N ALA A 65 -10.37 -9.71 11.63
CA ALA A 65 -9.65 -9.16 12.77
C ALA A 65 -10.54 -9.00 14.03
N SER A 66 -11.86 -8.92 13.86
CA SER A 66 -12.80 -8.92 14.98
C SER A 66 -12.94 -10.29 15.64
N ARG A 67 -12.69 -11.36 14.89
CA ARG A 67 -12.77 -12.77 15.34
C ARG A 67 -11.43 -13.29 15.83
N ASP A 68 -10.32 -12.78 15.26
CA ASP A 68 -8.97 -13.23 15.62
C ASP A 68 -8.07 -12.04 15.98
N PRO A 69 -7.69 -11.91 17.27
CA PRO A 69 -6.83 -10.81 17.74
C PRO A 69 -5.40 -10.88 17.21
N LYS A 70 -4.98 -12.02 16.63
CA LYS A 70 -3.64 -12.18 16.06
C LYS A 70 -3.50 -11.54 14.68
N ILE A 71 -4.59 -11.18 14.02
CA ILE A 71 -4.56 -10.52 12.71
C ILE A 71 -4.08 -9.09 12.87
N VAL A 72 -3.04 -8.76 12.12
CA VAL A 72 -2.44 -7.41 12.05
C VAL A 72 -2.23 -7.00 10.60
N GLY A 73 -2.28 -5.71 10.33
CA GLY A 73 -2.05 -5.14 9.00
C GLY A 73 -0.74 -4.37 8.96
N VAL A 74 0.03 -4.53 7.89
CA VAL A 74 1.26 -3.77 7.62
C VAL A 74 1.15 -3.14 6.23
N THR A 75 1.49 -1.88 6.10
CA THR A 75 1.57 -1.19 4.81
C THR A 75 2.75 -0.23 4.77
N ALA A 76 3.12 0.22 3.57
CA ALA A 76 4.23 1.15 3.35
C ALA A 76 3.73 2.45 2.72
N ALA A 77 3.21 3.36 3.56
CA ALA A 77 2.63 4.66 3.19
C ALA A 77 1.39 4.59 2.28
N MET A 78 0.65 3.47 2.32
CA MET A 78 -0.51 3.24 1.46
C MET A 78 -1.78 2.82 2.24
N PRO A 79 -2.10 3.39 3.41
CA PRO A 79 -3.19 2.87 4.24
C PRO A 79 -4.56 2.96 3.54
N SER A 80 -4.87 4.05 2.87
CA SER A 80 -6.14 4.22 2.15
C SER A 80 -6.18 3.44 0.83
N GLY A 81 -5.06 3.36 0.14
CA GLY A 81 -4.97 2.67 -1.14
C GLY A 81 -4.98 1.15 -1.04
N THR A 82 -4.70 0.60 0.13
CA THR A 82 -4.75 -0.84 0.44
C THR A 82 -5.96 -1.24 1.29
N GLY A 83 -6.81 -0.30 1.68
CA GLY A 83 -7.97 -0.57 2.53
C GLY A 83 -7.65 -0.73 4.03
N LEU A 84 -6.38 -0.71 4.43
CA LEU A 84 -6.00 -0.85 5.85
C LEU A 84 -6.48 0.30 6.73
N ASN A 85 -6.78 1.47 6.16
CA ASN A 85 -7.42 2.57 6.88
C ASN A 85 -8.80 2.20 7.44
N ILE A 86 -9.50 1.20 6.86
CA ILE A 86 -10.78 0.70 7.36
C ILE A 86 -10.53 -0.06 8.66
N MET A 87 -9.59 -1.01 8.64
CA MET A 87 -9.19 -1.76 9.83
C MET A 87 -8.61 -0.84 10.93
N ALA A 88 -7.81 0.14 10.56
CA ALA A 88 -7.19 1.08 11.50
C ALA A 88 -8.20 1.90 12.30
N LYS A 89 -9.36 2.23 11.72
CA LYS A 89 -10.44 2.93 12.45
C LYS A 89 -10.99 2.11 13.61
N LYS A 90 -11.10 0.79 13.43
CA LYS A 90 -11.64 -0.12 14.46
C LYS A 90 -10.54 -0.65 15.40
N PHE A 91 -9.36 -0.89 14.86
CA PHE A 91 -8.24 -1.51 15.55
C PHE A 91 -6.93 -0.74 15.33
N PRO A 92 -6.81 0.52 15.84
CA PRO A 92 -5.65 1.38 15.54
C PRO A 92 -4.30 0.78 16.01
N GLY A 93 -4.30 -0.03 17.07
CA GLY A 93 -3.10 -0.69 17.57
C GLY A 93 -2.69 -1.96 16.81
N ARG A 94 -3.40 -2.33 15.74
CA ARG A 94 -3.12 -3.53 14.95
C ARG A 94 -2.84 -3.25 13.48
N VAL A 95 -2.69 -1.98 13.10
CA VAL A 95 -2.30 -1.56 11.76
C VAL A 95 -1.04 -0.72 11.88
N PHE A 96 -0.03 -1.08 11.10
CA PHE A 96 1.30 -0.49 11.13
C PHE A 96 1.65 0.06 9.75
N ASP A 97 1.89 1.36 9.69
CA ASP A 97 2.41 2.02 8.50
C ASP A 97 3.90 2.29 8.70
N VAL A 98 4.72 1.65 7.90
CA VAL A 98 6.19 1.74 8.00
C VAL A 98 6.76 2.90 7.18
N GLY A 99 5.92 3.76 6.61
CA GLY A 99 6.35 4.79 5.68
C GLY A 99 6.73 4.19 4.31
N ILE A 100 7.42 4.97 3.47
CA ILE A 100 7.88 4.49 2.14
C ILE A 100 9.10 3.59 2.33
N ALA A 101 8.87 2.36 2.83
CA ALA A 101 9.90 1.39 3.18
C ALA A 101 9.38 -0.04 2.99
N GLU A 102 9.12 -0.44 1.75
CA GLU A 102 8.52 -1.73 1.39
C GLU A 102 9.36 -2.91 1.90
N GLN A 103 10.69 -2.83 1.79
CA GLN A 103 11.60 -3.84 2.29
C GLN A 103 11.41 -4.05 3.80
N HIS A 104 11.38 -2.94 4.55
CA HIS A 104 11.13 -2.99 5.98
C HIS A 104 9.74 -3.55 6.29
N GLY A 105 8.71 -3.17 5.53
CA GLY A 105 7.36 -3.70 5.69
C GLY A 105 7.29 -5.22 5.60
N VAL A 106 8.00 -5.80 4.64
CA VAL A 106 8.07 -7.27 4.45
C VAL A 106 8.82 -7.93 5.62
N THR A 107 10.02 -7.44 5.96
CA THR A 107 10.80 -7.97 7.09
C THR A 107 10.06 -7.86 8.42
N PHE A 108 9.38 -6.74 8.65
CA PHE A 108 8.58 -6.51 9.85
C PHE A 108 7.39 -7.48 9.93
N ALA A 109 6.69 -7.72 8.81
CA ALA A 109 5.63 -8.71 8.73
C ALA A 109 6.17 -10.13 8.99
N ALA A 110 7.36 -10.46 8.47
CA ALA A 110 8.03 -11.74 8.74
C ALA A 110 8.31 -11.92 10.23
N GLY A 111 8.84 -10.89 10.91
CA GLY A 111 9.07 -10.91 12.37
C GLY A 111 7.78 -11.09 13.17
N MET A 112 6.70 -10.45 12.76
CA MET A 112 5.36 -10.65 13.36
C MET A 112 4.87 -12.09 13.19
N ALA A 113 5.04 -12.67 12.00
CA ALA A 113 4.66 -14.06 11.73
C ALA A 113 5.48 -15.04 12.58
N ALA A 114 6.80 -14.82 12.70
CA ALA A 114 7.68 -15.59 13.55
C ALA A 114 7.28 -15.52 15.05
N SER A 115 6.68 -14.39 15.46
CA SER A 115 6.15 -14.19 16.82
C SER A 115 4.72 -14.75 17.01
N GLY A 116 4.16 -15.45 16.02
CA GLY A 116 2.85 -16.10 16.10
C GLY A 116 1.65 -15.19 15.80
N LEU A 117 1.89 -13.99 15.28
CA LEU A 117 0.85 -13.14 14.72
C LEU A 117 0.48 -13.58 13.29
N LYS A 118 -0.62 -13.04 12.78
CA LYS A 118 -1.11 -13.29 11.42
C LYS A 118 -1.06 -12.01 10.60
N PRO A 119 0.11 -11.61 10.10
CA PRO A 119 0.26 -10.37 9.37
C PRO A 119 -0.33 -10.45 7.97
N PHE A 120 -1.05 -9.41 7.59
CA PHE A 120 -1.42 -9.08 6.22
C PHE A 120 -0.56 -7.89 5.78
N CYS A 121 0.40 -8.15 4.89
CA CYS A 121 1.28 -7.15 4.33
C CYS A 121 0.64 -6.61 3.05
N ALA A 122 0.00 -5.45 3.16
CA ALA A 122 -0.77 -4.84 2.08
C ALA A 122 0.07 -3.76 1.38
N ILE A 123 0.52 -4.07 0.17
CA ILE A 123 1.44 -3.24 -0.62
C ILE A 123 1.00 -3.27 -2.08
N TYR A 124 1.17 -2.16 -2.81
CA TYR A 124 0.91 -2.14 -4.26
C TYR A 124 1.88 -3.05 -5.00
N SER A 125 1.38 -3.71 -6.03
CA SER A 125 2.12 -4.62 -6.89
C SER A 125 3.48 -4.04 -7.33
N THR A 126 3.48 -2.88 -7.95
CA THR A 126 4.71 -2.24 -8.45
C THR A 126 5.72 -1.93 -7.34
N PHE A 127 5.26 -1.65 -6.12
CA PHE A 127 6.13 -1.32 -4.99
C PHE A 127 6.65 -2.55 -4.25
N LEU A 128 5.93 -3.67 -4.27
CA LEU A 128 6.41 -4.93 -3.69
C LEU A 128 7.68 -5.44 -4.38
N GLN A 129 7.93 -5.05 -5.63
CA GLN A 129 9.18 -5.39 -6.34
C GLN A 129 10.43 -4.95 -5.55
N ARG A 130 10.35 -3.83 -4.79
CA ARG A 130 11.46 -3.39 -3.94
C ARG A 130 11.72 -4.31 -2.76
N GLY A 131 10.70 -5.01 -2.29
CA GLY A 131 10.78 -5.95 -1.17
C GLY A 131 10.97 -7.41 -1.60
N TYR A 132 11.26 -7.69 -2.85
CA TYR A 132 11.34 -9.07 -3.35
C TYR A 132 12.41 -9.89 -2.65
N ASP A 133 13.58 -9.33 -2.43
CA ASP A 133 14.65 -10.01 -1.68
C ASP A 133 14.17 -10.41 -0.27
N GLN A 134 13.45 -9.53 0.42
CA GLN A 134 12.88 -9.82 1.74
C GLN A 134 11.76 -10.86 1.67
N VAL A 135 10.97 -10.89 0.60
CA VAL A 135 10.00 -11.98 0.38
C VAL A 135 10.72 -13.32 0.27
N VAL A 136 11.84 -13.38 -0.45
CA VAL A 136 12.66 -14.58 -0.58
C VAL A 136 13.31 -14.97 0.75
N HIS A 137 14.13 -14.06 1.32
CA HIS A 137 14.96 -14.35 2.48
C HIS A 137 14.21 -14.41 3.80
N ASP A 138 13.34 -13.43 4.02
CA ASP A 138 12.73 -13.25 5.34
C ASP A 138 11.43 -14.04 5.48
N VAL A 139 10.77 -14.36 4.37
CA VAL A 139 9.48 -15.06 4.37
C VAL A 139 9.58 -16.47 3.80
N ALA A 140 9.92 -16.61 2.50
CA ALA A 140 9.83 -17.88 1.82
C ALA A 140 10.85 -18.92 2.32
N LEU A 141 12.13 -18.55 2.47
CA LEU A 141 13.17 -19.44 2.98
C LEU A 141 12.91 -19.90 4.41
N GLN A 142 12.27 -19.07 5.22
CA GLN A 142 11.93 -19.39 6.60
C GLN A 142 10.56 -20.07 6.74
N GLY A 143 9.80 -20.22 5.65
CA GLY A 143 8.46 -20.81 5.66
C GLY A 143 7.45 -20.05 6.53
N LEU A 144 7.60 -18.72 6.65
CA LEU A 144 6.76 -17.91 7.53
C LEU A 144 5.41 -17.58 6.87
N PRO A 145 4.29 -17.67 7.60
CA PRO A 145 2.95 -17.50 7.07
C PRO A 145 2.56 -16.00 6.95
N VAL A 146 3.32 -15.23 6.18
CA VAL A 146 2.96 -13.86 5.82
C VAL A 146 1.95 -13.88 4.69
N ARG A 147 0.91 -13.08 4.80
CA ARG A 147 -0.13 -12.91 3.77
C ARG A 147 0.10 -11.59 3.08
N PHE A 148 0.42 -11.66 1.78
CA PHE A 148 0.57 -10.46 0.95
C PHE A 148 -0.77 -10.14 0.30
N ALA A 149 -1.32 -8.95 0.61
CA ALA A 149 -2.47 -8.38 -0.10
C ALA A 149 -1.94 -7.37 -1.12
N ILE A 150 -1.92 -7.79 -2.38
CA ILE A 150 -1.29 -7.03 -3.45
C ILE A 150 -2.36 -6.23 -4.19
N ASP A 151 -2.44 -4.93 -3.90
CA ASP A 151 -3.34 -4.01 -4.58
C ASP A 151 -2.68 -3.47 -5.86
N ARG A 152 -3.44 -2.95 -6.80
CA ARG A 152 -2.98 -2.43 -8.11
C ARG A 152 -2.21 -3.47 -8.94
N ALA A 153 -2.56 -4.74 -8.87
CA ALA A 153 -2.03 -5.75 -9.78
C ALA A 153 -2.62 -5.56 -11.19
N GLY A 154 -1.80 -5.78 -12.23
CA GLY A 154 -2.18 -5.59 -13.61
C GLY A 154 -2.02 -4.16 -14.13
N LEU A 155 -2.79 -3.80 -15.17
CA LEU A 155 -2.79 -2.49 -15.80
C LEU A 155 -3.77 -1.57 -15.06
N VAL A 156 -3.26 -0.59 -14.35
CA VAL A 156 -4.03 0.26 -13.43
C VAL A 156 -4.46 1.61 -14.02
N GLY A 157 -4.35 1.81 -15.30
CA GLY A 157 -4.92 2.93 -16.05
C GLY A 157 -4.57 4.32 -15.49
N ALA A 158 -5.42 4.84 -14.61
CA ALA A 158 -5.33 6.21 -14.11
C ALA A 158 -4.03 6.54 -13.36
N ASP A 159 -3.43 5.58 -12.69
CA ASP A 159 -2.17 5.77 -11.95
C ASP A 159 -0.94 5.74 -12.89
N GLY A 160 -1.11 5.32 -14.13
CA GLY A 160 -0.09 5.35 -15.17
C GLY A 160 0.92 4.20 -15.09
N ALA A 161 1.91 4.27 -15.99
CA ALA A 161 2.89 3.19 -16.21
C ALA A 161 3.71 2.82 -14.96
N THR A 162 3.98 3.80 -14.09
CA THR A 162 4.75 3.58 -12.85
C THR A 162 4.03 2.73 -11.81
N HIS A 163 2.72 2.54 -11.96
CA HIS A 163 1.88 1.77 -11.05
C HIS A 163 1.37 0.47 -11.67
N ALA A 164 1.69 0.19 -12.93
CA ALA A 164 1.33 -1.07 -13.57
C ALA A 164 2.11 -2.23 -12.92
N GLY A 165 1.38 -3.18 -12.35
CA GLY A 165 1.92 -4.32 -11.61
C GLY A 165 1.73 -5.62 -12.38
N VAL A 166 2.67 -5.98 -13.24
CA VAL A 166 2.52 -7.10 -14.16
C VAL A 166 3.46 -8.29 -13.87
N TYR A 167 4.26 -8.19 -12.80
CA TYR A 167 5.30 -9.18 -12.53
C TYR A 167 5.03 -10.07 -11.32
N ASP A 168 4.00 -9.80 -10.51
CA ASP A 168 3.73 -10.49 -9.25
C ASP A 168 3.64 -11.99 -9.39
N ILE A 169 2.83 -12.46 -10.34
CA ILE A 169 2.64 -13.90 -10.59
C ILE A 169 3.99 -14.54 -10.92
N ALA A 170 4.79 -13.89 -11.77
CA ALA A 170 6.07 -14.44 -12.21
C ALA A 170 7.08 -14.57 -11.04
N PHE A 171 7.26 -13.53 -10.24
CA PHE A 171 8.28 -13.57 -9.20
C PHE A 171 7.82 -14.24 -7.90
N LEU A 172 6.52 -14.33 -7.64
CA LEU A 172 6.02 -15.03 -6.45
C LEU A 172 5.80 -16.52 -6.69
N SER A 173 5.32 -16.92 -7.88
CA SER A 173 5.03 -18.33 -8.16
C SER A 173 6.27 -19.22 -8.28
N CYS A 174 7.46 -18.65 -8.48
CA CYS A 174 8.70 -19.42 -8.49
C CYS A 174 9.22 -19.75 -7.08
N LEU A 175 8.65 -19.16 -6.03
CA LEU A 175 9.10 -19.39 -4.64
C LEU A 175 8.45 -20.64 -4.04
N PRO A 176 9.22 -21.49 -3.34
CA PRO A 176 8.67 -22.67 -2.66
C PRO A 176 7.61 -22.29 -1.63
N ASN A 177 6.55 -23.09 -1.55
CA ASN A 177 5.44 -22.94 -0.59
C ASN A 177 4.66 -21.61 -0.70
N MET A 178 4.88 -20.82 -1.74
CA MET A 178 4.10 -19.63 -2.03
C MET A 178 2.82 -20.03 -2.76
N VAL A 179 1.67 -19.58 -2.26
CA VAL A 179 0.37 -19.72 -2.93
C VAL A 179 -0.01 -18.37 -3.49
N VAL A 180 -0.23 -18.30 -4.81
CA VAL A 180 -0.64 -17.07 -5.50
C VAL A 180 -2.07 -17.24 -5.97
N MET A 181 -2.93 -16.29 -5.57
CA MET A 181 -4.36 -16.28 -5.91
C MET A 181 -4.72 -14.96 -6.58
N CYS A 182 -5.50 -15.04 -7.64
CA CYS A 182 -6.08 -13.89 -8.35
C CYS A 182 -7.60 -14.07 -8.32
N PRO A 183 -8.32 -13.39 -7.41
CA PRO A 183 -9.77 -13.52 -7.32
C PRO A 183 -10.45 -12.99 -8.59
N SER A 184 -11.48 -13.69 -9.07
CA SER A 184 -12.28 -13.29 -10.24
C SER A 184 -13.42 -12.34 -9.87
N ASP A 185 -13.84 -12.37 -8.63
CA ASP A 185 -14.92 -11.60 -8.06
C ASP A 185 -14.70 -11.38 -6.55
N GLU A 186 -15.66 -10.74 -5.90
CA GLU A 186 -15.62 -10.40 -4.47
C GLU A 186 -16.17 -11.47 -3.53
N ALA A 187 -16.56 -12.63 -4.03
CA ALA A 187 -17.15 -13.72 -3.23
C ALA A 187 -16.13 -14.56 -2.46
#